data_51d87e95338e685f4ebf499e7bb86d2a
#
_entry.id   51d87e95338e685f4ebf499e7bb86d2a
#
_cell.length_a   1.000
_cell.length_b   1.000
_cell.length_c   1.000
_cell.angle_alpha   90.00
_cell.angle_beta   90.00
_cell.angle_gamma   90.00
#
_symmetry.space_group_name_H-M   'P 1'
#
loop_
_entity.id
_entity.type
_entity.pdbx_description
1 polymer ?
#
loop_
_entity_poly.entity_id
_entity_poly.type
_entity_poly.pdbx_seq_one_letter_code
_entity_poly.pdbx_strand_id
1 'polypeptide(L)'
;MANPIWIMTSAFDQLNLDQTVEKAIEIGVQGLDLCVFRKDGTRDDFVATHLDYENFGPDQAKALIDQFNGAKLRLSIGAFENLIGGDPVHRVKNQNHLLRLIRMAYLLGGDENDVKVGTFVGYNHELGNQEGGFEKNLLEYQRIFGPIIRYANSLGVTVLYE
;
A
#
# COMPACT_ATOMS: atom_id res chain seq x y z
N MET A 1 20.85 -6.06 17.76
CA MET A 1 20.68 -5.83 16.30
C MET A 1 19.97 -4.50 16.13
N ALA A 2 20.42 -3.65 15.23
CA ALA A 2 19.71 -2.40 14.92
C ALA A 2 18.41 -2.73 14.18
N ASN A 3 17.34 -1.96 14.45
CA ASN A 3 16.10 -2.08 13.70
C ASN A 3 16.34 -1.70 12.23
N PRO A 4 15.75 -2.43 11.26
CA PRO A 4 15.88 -2.08 9.85
C PRO A 4 15.21 -0.72 9.58
N ILE A 5 15.87 0.09 8.76
CA ILE A 5 15.33 1.38 8.31
C ILE A 5 14.66 1.16 6.96
N TRP A 6 13.40 1.63 6.85
CA TRP A 6 12.60 1.61 5.64
C TRP A 6 12.27 3.03 5.20
N ILE A 7 12.11 3.24 3.91
CA ILE A 7 11.64 4.51 3.36
C ILE A 7 10.43 4.26 2.49
N MET A 8 9.40 5.06 2.70
CA MET A 8 8.27 5.18 1.79
C MET A 8 8.72 5.94 0.54
N THR A 9 8.48 5.39 -0.64
CA THR A 9 9.02 5.93 -1.89
C THR A 9 8.36 7.22 -2.36
N SER A 10 7.30 7.70 -1.70
CA SER A 10 6.81 9.08 -1.88
C SER A 10 7.86 10.15 -1.57
N ALA A 11 8.90 9.82 -0.78
CA ALA A 11 10.05 10.71 -0.57
C ALA A 11 10.93 10.88 -1.83
N PHE A 12 10.71 10.08 -2.86
CA PHE A 12 11.47 10.05 -4.12
C PHE A 12 10.55 10.27 -5.34
N ASP A 13 9.58 11.14 -5.21
CA ASP A 13 8.54 11.42 -6.20
C ASP A 13 9.08 11.83 -7.59
N GLN A 14 10.30 12.38 -7.63
CA GLN A 14 10.98 12.81 -8.86
C GLN A 14 11.81 11.69 -9.51
N LEU A 15 11.96 10.53 -8.86
CA LEU A 15 12.76 9.42 -9.34
C LEU A 15 11.87 8.31 -9.92
N ASN A 16 12.35 7.65 -10.96
CA ASN A 16 11.76 6.38 -11.38
C ASN A 16 12.18 5.23 -10.43
N LEU A 17 11.62 4.03 -10.62
CA LEU A 17 11.88 2.90 -9.72
C LEU A 17 13.37 2.54 -9.65
N ASP A 18 14.07 2.47 -10.80
CA ASP A 18 15.49 2.12 -10.83
C ASP A 18 16.33 3.13 -10.06
N GLN A 19 16.10 4.42 -10.29
CA GLN A 19 16.77 5.50 -9.57
C GLN A 19 16.44 5.50 -8.07
N THR A 20 15.21 5.11 -7.71
CA THR A 20 14.78 4.98 -6.32
C THR A 20 15.52 3.84 -5.63
N VAL A 21 15.68 2.70 -6.29
CA VAL A 21 16.46 1.56 -5.79
C VAL A 21 17.94 1.93 -5.63
N GLU A 22 18.55 2.58 -6.63
CA GLU A 22 19.92 3.06 -6.55
C GLU A 22 20.12 4.03 -5.36
N LYS A 23 19.16 4.96 -5.19
CA LYS A 23 19.20 5.92 -4.07
C LYS A 23 19.06 5.25 -2.72
N ALA A 24 18.20 4.24 -2.60
CA ALA A 24 18.04 3.45 -1.40
C ALA A 24 19.34 2.73 -0.99
N ILE A 25 20.05 2.18 -1.96
CA ILE A 25 21.37 1.55 -1.75
C ILE A 25 22.39 2.59 -1.28
N GLU A 26 22.44 3.75 -1.95
CA GLU A 26 23.36 4.84 -1.61
C GLU A 26 23.21 5.31 -0.16
N ILE A 27 21.99 5.49 0.32
CA ILE A 27 21.71 5.96 1.69
C ILE A 27 21.70 4.84 2.73
N GLY A 28 21.80 3.56 2.31
CA GLY A 28 21.99 2.41 3.20
C GLY A 28 20.73 1.95 3.93
N VAL A 29 19.54 2.17 3.37
CA VAL A 29 18.29 1.61 3.94
C VAL A 29 18.16 0.12 3.63
N GLN A 30 17.36 -0.60 4.42
CA GLN A 30 17.19 -2.04 4.28
C GLN A 30 15.91 -2.43 3.55
N GLY A 31 15.01 -1.48 3.31
CA GLY A 31 13.76 -1.76 2.60
C GLY A 31 13.08 -0.50 2.07
N LEU A 32 12.23 -0.73 1.09
CA LEU A 32 11.37 0.29 0.49
C LEU A 32 9.91 -0.12 0.65
N ASP A 33 9.09 0.85 1.05
CA ASP A 33 7.65 0.79 0.94
C ASP A 33 7.24 1.53 -0.34
N LEU A 34 6.98 0.76 -1.40
CA LEU A 34 6.64 1.31 -2.71
C LEU A 34 5.24 1.93 -2.68
N CYS A 35 5.17 3.23 -2.87
CA CYS A 35 3.90 3.91 -3.04
C CYS A 35 3.27 3.54 -4.38
N VAL A 36 2.03 3.06 -4.32
CA VAL A 36 1.22 2.66 -5.47
C VAL A 36 -0.14 3.36 -5.38
N PHE A 37 -0.13 4.68 -5.57
CA PHE A 37 -1.36 5.47 -5.54
C PHE A 37 -2.17 5.31 -6.83
N ARG A 38 -3.48 5.51 -6.72
CA ARG A 38 -4.35 5.58 -7.89
C ARG A 38 -4.04 6.84 -8.71
N LYS A 39 -4.01 6.70 -10.04
CA LYS A 39 -3.84 7.82 -10.98
C LYS A 39 -5.01 8.82 -10.96
N ASP A 40 -6.21 8.38 -10.53
CA ASP A 40 -7.41 9.20 -10.37
C ASP A 40 -7.82 9.38 -8.90
N GLY A 41 -6.85 9.27 -8.00
CA GLY A 41 -7.05 9.37 -6.55
C GLY A 41 -7.19 10.81 -6.06
N THR A 42 -7.43 10.95 -4.76
CA THR A 42 -7.51 12.25 -4.08
C THR A 42 -6.14 12.81 -3.69
N ARG A 43 -5.08 12.08 -4.00
CA ARG A 43 -3.69 12.45 -3.72
C ARG A 43 -2.91 12.74 -5.00
N ASP A 44 -3.53 13.48 -5.91
CA ASP A 44 -2.93 13.88 -7.20
C ASP A 44 -1.62 14.65 -7.04
N ASP A 45 -1.40 15.29 -5.89
CA ASP A 45 -0.14 15.97 -5.54
C ASP A 45 1.00 15.00 -5.16
N PHE A 46 0.68 13.73 -4.87
CA PHE A 46 1.67 12.69 -4.61
C PHE A 46 1.86 11.85 -5.86
N VAL A 47 2.68 12.32 -6.75
CA VAL A 47 2.93 11.74 -8.08
C VAL A 47 3.68 10.40 -8.02
N ALA A 48 4.14 9.99 -6.84
CA ALA A 48 4.95 8.79 -6.67
C ALA A 48 4.14 7.50 -6.76
N THR A 49 3.81 7.10 -7.98
CA THR A 49 3.40 5.73 -8.27
C THR A 49 4.55 5.04 -8.99
N HIS A 50 5.32 4.23 -8.28
CA HIS A 50 6.52 3.58 -8.80
C HIS A 50 6.23 2.25 -9.51
N LEU A 51 4.98 1.76 -9.44
CA LEU A 51 4.55 0.53 -10.11
C LEU A 51 3.34 0.78 -11.02
N ASP A 52 3.35 0.20 -12.21
CA ASP A 52 2.16 0.17 -13.06
C ASP A 52 1.19 -0.91 -12.58
N TYR A 53 0.30 -0.52 -11.65
CA TYR A 53 -0.67 -1.42 -11.05
C TYR A 53 -1.77 -1.89 -12.03
N GLU A 54 -1.94 -1.21 -13.17
CA GLU A 54 -2.96 -1.56 -14.15
C GLU A 54 -2.55 -2.78 -14.97
N ASN A 55 -1.24 -2.90 -15.26
CA ASN A 55 -0.66 -3.97 -16.05
C ASN A 55 0.22 -4.93 -15.21
N PHE A 56 0.06 -4.94 -13.87
CA PHE A 56 0.90 -5.75 -13.01
C PHE A 56 0.46 -7.23 -13.05
N GLY A 57 1.35 -8.08 -13.53
CA GLY A 57 1.17 -9.51 -13.65
C GLY A 57 2.39 -10.31 -13.16
N PRO A 58 2.40 -11.65 -13.37
CA PRO A 58 3.47 -12.52 -12.88
C PRO A 58 4.87 -12.13 -13.38
N ASP A 59 5.01 -11.68 -14.64
CA ASP A 59 6.29 -11.31 -15.21
C ASP A 59 6.84 -10.03 -14.56
N GLN A 60 6.00 -9.03 -14.35
CA GLN A 60 6.35 -7.79 -13.63
C GLN A 60 6.71 -8.08 -12.18
N ALA A 61 5.95 -8.97 -11.52
CA ALA A 61 6.23 -9.39 -10.15
C ALA A 61 7.61 -10.07 -10.07
N LYS A 62 7.90 -11.01 -10.97
CA LYS A 62 9.21 -11.67 -11.04
C LYS A 62 10.34 -10.68 -11.25
N ALA A 63 10.21 -9.77 -12.21
CA ALA A 63 11.24 -8.76 -12.48
C ALA A 63 11.52 -7.88 -11.26
N LEU A 64 10.46 -7.47 -10.54
CA LEU A 64 10.58 -6.67 -9.33
C LEU A 64 11.28 -7.44 -8.21
N ILE A 65 10.92 -8.71 -7.98
CA ILE A 65 11.56 -9.57 -6.99
C ILE A 65 13.06 -9.73 -7.31
N ASP A 66 13.40 -10.02 -8.56
CA ASP A 66 14.77 -10.18 -9.00
C ASP A 66 15.60 -8.90 -8.78
N GLN A 67 15.02 -7.73 -9.06
CA GLN A 67 15.64 -6.41 -8.84
C GLN A 67 15.92 -6.17 -7.35
N PHE A 68 14.93 -6.39 -6.48
CA PHE A 68 15.06 -6.16 -5.04
C PHE A 68 16.03 -7.15 -4.38
N ASN A 69 16.00 -8.42 -4.79
CA ASN A 69 16.95 -9.43 -4.34
C ASN A 69 18.39 -9.08 -4.76
N GLY A 70 18.59 -8.63 -6.01
CA GLY A 70 19.89 -8.16 -6.50
C GLY A 70 20.41 -6.96 -5.71
N ALA A 71 19.53 -6.04 -5.32
CA ALA A 71 19.84 -4.88 -4.49
C ALA A 71 19.97 -5.22 -2.98
N LYS A 72 19.58 -6.42 -2.55
CA LYS A 72 19.48 -6.83 -1.14
C LYS A 72 18.56 -5.92 -0.32
N LEU A 73 17.50 -5.42 -0.94
CA LEU A 73 16.47 -4.61 -0.31
C LEU A 73 15.24 -5.46 -0.04
N ARG A 74 14.56 -5.16 1.07
CA ARG A 74 13.22 -5.68 1.34
C ARG A 74 12.19 -4.81 0.64
N LEU A 75 11.03 -5.38 0.36
CA LEU A 75 9.94 -4.76 -0.38
C LEU A 75 8.63 -4.83 0.42
N SER A 76 7.92 -3.71 0.52
CA SER A 76 6.47 -3.66 0.75
C SER A 76 5.82 -2.73 -0.27
N ILE A 77 4.51 -2.75 -0.35
CA ILE A 77 3.73 -1.87 -1.23
C ILE A 77 2.60 -1.23 -0.45
N GLY A 78 2.22 -0.01 -0.79
CA GLY A 78 1.15 0.67 -0.08
C GLY A 78 0.46 1.77 -0.86
N ALA A 79 -0.78 2.05 -0.45
CA ALA A 79 -1.52 3.25 -0.82
C ALA A 79 -2.31 3.73 0.38
N PHE A 80 -2.15 4.99 0.69
CA PHE A 80 -2.61 5.59 1.93
C PHE A 80 -3.80 6.51 1.66
N GLU A 81 -4.91 5.91 1.27
CA GLU A 81 -6.16 6.58 0.93
C GLU A 81 -7.22 6.39 2.03
N ASN A 82 -8.19 7.31 2.11
CA ASN A 82 -9.32 7.15 3.03
C ASN A 82 -10.29 6.09 2.50
N LEU A 83 -10.49 5.01 3.26
CA LEU A 83 -11.29 3.85 2.86
C LEU A 83 -12.71 3.85 3.45
N ILE A 84 -12.98 4.67 4.47
CA ILE A 84 -14.26 4.68 5.19
C ILE A 84 -15.00 6.02 5.14
N GLY A 85 -14.34 7.10 4.71
CA GLY A 85 -14.91 8.45 4.65
C GLY A 85 -14.80 9.08 3.27
N GLY A 86 -15.26 10.32 3.18
CA GLY A 86 -15.23 11.13 1.97
C GLY A 86 -16.28 10.74 0.94
N ASP A 87 -16.08 11.17 -0.29
CA ASP A 87 -17.00 10.92 -1.41
C ASP A 87 -17.22 9.41 -1.63
N PRO A 88 -18.48 8.93 -1.74
CA PRO A 88 -18.78 7.50 -1.87
C PRO A 88 -18.15 6.84 -3.09
N VAL A 89 -18.02 7.55 -4.21
CA VAL A 89 -17.43 7.01 -5.44
C VAL A 89 -15.93 6.81 -5.26
N HIS A 90 -15.24 7.82 -4.74
CA HIS A 90 -13.81 7.74 -4.43
C HIS A 90 -13.52 6.65 -3.39
N ARG A 91 -14.36 6.54 -2.35
CA ARG A 91 -14.23 5.51 -1.32
C ARG A 91 -14.29 4.08 -1.91
N VAL A 92 -15.25 3.79 -2.77
CA VAL A 92 -15.36 2.48 -3.44
C VAL A 92 -14.14 2.21 -4.33
N LYS A 93 -13.68 3.22 -5.06
CA LYS A 93 -12.46 3.11 -5.88
C LYS A 93 -11.22 2.82 -5.03
N ASN A 94 -11.09 3.48 -3.86
CA ASN A 94 -9.98 3.25 -2.92
C ASN A 94 -10.01 1.82 -2.35
N GLN A 95 -11.19 1.33 -1.96
CA GLN A 95 -11.37 -0.05 -1.50
C GLN A 95 -10.98 -1.07 -2.59
N ASN A 96 -11.44 -0.87 -3.82
CA ASN A 96 -11.07 -1.73 -4.95
C ASN A 96 -9.57 -1.67 -5.26
N HIS A 97 -8.95 -0.50 -5.09
CA HIS A 97 -7.51 -0.36 -5.26
C HIS A 97 -6.73 -1.14 -4.20
N LEU A 98 -7.14 -1.09 -2.92
CA LEU A 98 -6.54 -1.89 -1.87
C LEU A 98 -6.63 -3.40 -2.16
N LEU A 99 -7.78 -3.88 -2.66
CA LEU A 99 -7.92 -5.28 -3.10
C LEU A 99 -6.94 -5.63 -4.22
N ARG A 100 -6.69 -4.70 -5.15
CA ARG A 100 -5.68 -4.86 -6.20
C ARG A 100 -4.27 -4.94 -5.62
N LEU A 101 -3.91 -4.08 -4.67
CA LEU A 101 -2.62 -4.13 -3.98
C LEU A 101 -2.40 -5.45 -3.24
N ILE A 102 -3.42 -5.97 -2.57
CA ILE A 102 -3.36 -7.28 -1.92
C ILE A 102 -3.03 -8.38 -2.95
N ARG A 103 -3.67 -8.34 -4.14
CA ARG A 103 -3.34 -9.27 -5.23
C ARG A 103 -1.91 -9.08 -5.77
N MET A 104 -1.44 -7.84 -5.89
CA MET A 104 -0.05 -7.57 -6.29
C MET A 104 0.93 -8.13 -5.26
N ALA A 105 0.69 -7.91 -3.96
CA ALA A 105 1.51 -8.48 -2.89
C ALA A 105 1.53 -10.01 -2.94
N TYR A 106 0.40 -10.66 -3.21
CA TYR A 106 0.33 -12.10 -3.43
C TYR A 106 1.23 -12.55 -4.59
N LEU A 107 1.23 -11.84 -5.72
CA LEU A 107 2.10 -12.15 -6.86
C LEU A 107 3.59 -11.95 -6.53
N LEU A 108 3.90 -11.08 -5.58
CA LEU A 108 5.25 -10.84 -5.05
C LEU A 108 5.65 -11.87 -3.97
N GLY A 109 4.80 -12.84 -3.66
CA GLY A 109 5.03 -13.90 -2.68
C GLY A 109 4.41 -13.64 -1.30
N GLY A 110 3.76 -12.51 -1.10
CA GLY A 110 3.04 -12.21 0.14
C GLY A 110 3.89 -12.41 1.39
N ASP A 111 3.32 -13.06 2.40
CA ASP A 111 3.98 -13.31 3.68
C ASP A 111 5.20 -14.24 3.58
N GLU A 112 5.28 -15.10 2.57
CA GLU A 112 6.45 -15.98 2.33
C GLU A 112 7.70 -15.16 1.97
N ASN A 113 7.53 -14.06 1.24
CA ASN A 113 8.61 -13.13 0.88
C ASN A 113 8.64 -11.88 1.77
N ASP A 114 7.89 -11.88 2.87
CA ASP A 114 7.75 -10.73 3.79
C ASP A 114 7.21 -9.44 3.11
N VAL A 115 6.45 -9.59 2.01
CA VAL A 115 5.82 -8.47 1.30
C VAL A 115 4.50 -8.13 1.96
N LYS A 116 4.41 -6.94 2.53
CA LYS A 116 3.22 -6.42 3.22
C LYS A 116 2.51 -5.37 2.36
N VAL A 117 1.25 -5.12 2.67
CA VAL A 117 0.46 -4.03 2.08
C VAL A 117 0.19 -2.98 3.14
N GLY A 118 0.73 -1.77 2.96
CA GLY A 118 0.46 -0.62 3.82
C GLY A 118 -0.77 0.16 3.37
N THR A 119 -1.58 0.61 4.33
CA THR A 119 -2.75 1.45 4.05
C THR A 119 -3.16 2.30 5.25
N PHE A 120 -4.03 3.31 5.02
CA PHE A 120 -4.75 3.97 6.10
C PHE A 120 -6.11 3.31 6.32
N VAL A 121 -6.57 3.38 7.57
CA VAL A 121 -7.98 3.09 7.90
C VAL A 121 -8.88 4.18 7.30
N GLY A 122 -8.47 5.42 7.46
CA GLY A 122 -9.26 6.60 7.14
C GLY A 122 -10.24 6.96 8.26
N TYR A 123 -11.03 8.01 8.02
CA TYR A 123 -11.99 8.54 8.97
C TYR A 123 -13.19 9.12 8.23
N ASN A 124 -14.40 8.83 8.71
CA ASN A 124 -15.63 9.43 8.20
C ASN A 124 -16.03 10.60 9.11
N HIS A 125 -15.77 11.83 8.63
CA HIS A 125 -16.08 13.05 9.38
C HIS A 125 -17.57 13.27 9.63
N GLU A 126 -18.44 12.84 8.70
CA GLU A 126 -19.90 12.96 8.88
C GLU A 126 -20.38 12.10 10.05
N LEU A 127 -19.87 10.89 10.20
CA LEU A 127 -20.13 10.04 11.35
C LEU A 127 -19.45 10.59 12.60
N GLY A 128 -18.20 11.03 12.47
CA GLY A 128 -17.40 11.50 13.59
C GLY A 128 -17.96 12.73 14.32
N ASN A 129 -18.68 13.58 13.59
CA ASN A 129 -19.33 14.79 14.12
C ASN A 129 -20.67 14.51 14.83
N GLN A 130 -21.12 13.25 14.86
CA GLN A 130 -22.34 12.85 15.54
C GLN A 130 -22.03 12.36 16.97
N GLU A 131 -23.06 12.31 17.82
CA GLU A 131 -22.95 11.63 19.10
C GLU A 131 -22.55 10.15 18.91
N GLY A 132 -21.56 9.66 19.68
CA GLY A 132 -20.98 8.33 19.48
C GLY A 132 -20.20 8.20 18.17
N GLY A 133 -19.63 9.28 17.66
CA GLY A 133 -18.97 9.32 16.35
C GLY A 133 -17.76 8.39 16.22
N PHE A 134 -17.02 8.20 17.32
CA PHE A 134 -15.90 7.25 17.33
C PHE A 134 -16.39 5.81 17.14
N GLU A 135 -17.39 5.39 17.91
CA GLU A 135 -17.98 4.06 17.83
C GLU A 135 -18.60 3.79 16.45
N LYS A 136 -19.25 4.80 15.86
CA LYS A 136 -19.79 4.71 14.50
C LYS A 136 -18.70 4.52 13.45
N ASN A 137 -17.59 5.24 13.58
CA ASN A 137 -16.43 5.05 12.70
C ASN A 137 -15.82 3.66 12.90
N LEU A 138 -15.73 3.15 14.11
CA LEU A 138 -15.23 1.80 14.39
C LEU A 138 -16.12 0.71 13.76
N LEU A 139 -17.43 0.86 13.84
CA LEU A 139 -18.36 -0.06 13.18
C LEU A 139 -18.23 -0.01 11.65
N GLU A 140 -18.09 1.18 11.08
CA GLU A 140 -17.86 1.35 9.64
C GLU A 140 -16.52 0.72 9.22
N TYR A 141 -15.46 0.92 10.00
CA TYR A 141 -14.18 0.24 9.80
C TYR A 141 -14.36 -1.28 9.78
N GLN A 142 -14.98 -1.87 10.78
CA GLN A 142 -15.20 -3.32 10.85
C GLN A 142 -15.99 -3.85 9.65
N ARG A 143 -17.01 -3.09 9.21
CA ARG A 143 -17.84 -3.44 8.05
C ARG A 143 -17.04 -3.47 6.76
N ILE A 144 -16.15 -2.48 6.54
CA ILE A 144 -15.34 -2.34 5.32
C ILE A 144 -14.12 -3.26 5.36
N PHE A 145 -13.36 -3.23 6.44
CA PHE A 145 -12.10 -3.97 6.52
C PHE A 145 -12.28 -5.47 6.77
N GLY A 146 -13.33 -5.88 7.43
CA GLY A 146 -13.56 -7.30 7.71
C GLY A 146 -13.49 -8.19 6.46
N PRO A 147 -14.21 -7.90 5.37
CA PRO A 147 -14.09 -8.64 4.11
C PRO A 147 -12.72 -8.52 3.45
N ILE A 148 -12.11 -7.33 3.48
CA ILE A 148 -10.78 -7.08 2.88
C ILE A 148 -9.71 -7.92 3.57
N ILE A 149 -9.70 -7.94 4.92
CA ILE A 149 -8.74 -8.73 5.69
C ILE A 149 -8.94 -10.23 5.48
N ARG A 150 -10.19 -10.71 5.40
CA ARG A 150 -10.45 -12.13 5.05
C ARG A 150 -9.91 -12.48 3.68
N TYR A 151 -10.06 -11.59 2.69
CA TYR A 151 -9.49 -11.79 1.36
C TYR A 151 -7.95 -11.80 1.41
N ALA A 152 -7.31 -10.86 2.08
CA ALA A 152 -5.87 -10.82 2.25
C ALA A 152 -5.34 -12.11 2.90
N ASN A 153 -5.96 -12.53 4.01
CA ASN A 153 -5.59 -13.77 4.71
C ASN A 153 -5.74 -15.01 3.81
N SER A 154 -6.76 -15.06 2.94
CA SER A 154 -6.94 -16.20 2.02
C SER A 154 -5.84 -16.29 0.95
N LEU A 155 -5.09 -15.22 0.75
CA LEU A 155 -3.95 -15.13 -0.16
C LEU A 155 -2.58 -15.18 0.56
N GLY A 156 -2.55 -15.29 1.88
CA GLY A 156 -1.30 -15.20 2.65
C GLY A 156 -0.66 -13.83 2.53
N VAL A 157 -1.44 -12.76 2.67
CA VAL A 157 -0.97 -11.38 2.60
C VAL A 157 -1.37 -10.63 3.87
N THR A 158 -0.39 -10.08 4.56
CA THR A 158 -0.60 -9.19 5.70
C THR A 158 -0.85 -7.76 5.25
N VAL A 159 -1.94 -7.16 5.75
CA VAL A 159 -2.25 -5.74 5.58
C VAL A 159 -1.87 -5.00 6.87
N LEU A 160 -1.01 -4.00 6.73
CA LEU A 160 -0.61 -3.09 7.79
C LEU A 160 -1.37 -1.78 7.64
N TYR A 161 -1.83 -1.20 8.73
CA TYR A 161 -2.52 0.08 8.72
C TYR A 161 -2.03 0.99 9.85
N GLU A 162 -2.01 2.27 9.53
CA GLU A 162 -1.68 3.38 10.41
C GLU A 162 -2.92 4.17 10.83
#